data_3a6d9e1e2389ebaabd32691168e8e69e
#
_entry.id   3a6d9e1e2389ebaabd32691168e8e69e
#
_cell.length_a   1.000
_cell.length_b   1.000
_cell.length_c   1.000
_cell.angle_alpha   90.00
_cell.angle_beta   90.00
_cell.angle_gamma   90.00
#
_symmetry.space_group_name_H-M   'P 1'
#
loop_
_entity.id
_entity.type
_entity.pdbx_description
1 polymer ?
#
loop_
_entity_poly.entity_id
_entity_poly.type
_entity_poly.pdbx_seq_one_letter_code
_entity_poly.pdbx_strand_id
1 'polypeptide(L)'
;PCASGRAAHMSGSAQHLRKLLTFFFQAHPWHGIAAEASHAGHYHTYVELTPFDGVKYEVDKATGHIRCDRPQKYSNLCPTLYGFIPRTYCGTAVGRHCAKQTGRESIHGDGDPIDICVLTEKPISNVGILVNAKPIGGLRMIDDHSADDKIIAVLEQDMAYGHINSIHELPIAMVDRLRQYFLTYKLSPDETNPPVEITHVYDAAEALQIIRYSQEDYHE
;
A
#
# COMPACT_ATOMS: atom_id res chain seq x y z
N PRO A 1 12.32 3.54 34.19
CA PRO A 1 11.34 2.47 34.25
C PRO A 1 10.68 2.35 32.88
N CYS A 2 11.01 1.27 32.16
CA CYS A 2 10.42 0.95 30.88
C CYS A 2 8.97 0.53 31.10
N ALA A 3 8.03 1.24 30.47
CA ALA A 3 6.67 0.77 30.33
C ALA A 3 6.64 -0.23 29.15
N SER A 4 6.60 -1.51 29.48
CA SER A 4 6.34 -2.60 28.52
C SER A 4 4.89 -2.50 28.06
N GLY A 5 4.68 -2.18 26.78
CA GLY A 5 3.39 -2.27 26.13
C GLY A 5 2.87 -3.70 26.21
N ARG A 6 1.82 -3.94 26.98
CA ARG A 6 1.11 -5.22 27.02
C ARG A 6 0.33 -5.37 25.71
N ALA A 7 0.81 -6.23 24.83
CA ALA A 7 -0.05 -6.82 23.82
C ALA A 7 -1.26 -7.45 24.53
N ALA A 8 -2.47 -7.03 24.19
CA ALA A 8 -3.69 -7.55 24.77
C ALA A 8 -3.81 -9.05 24.45
N HIS A 9 -3.53 -9.91 25.43
CA HIS A 9 -3.73 -11.35 25.30
C HIS A 9 -5.25 -11.60 25.21
N MET A 10 -5.71 -11.93 24.02
CA MET A 10 -7.08 -12.40 23.81
C MET A 10 -7.32 -13.65 24.67
N SER A 11 -8.46 -13.72 25.36
CA SER A 11 -8.82 -14.91 26.14
C SER A 11 -8.89 -16.15 25.22
N GLY A 12 -8.58 -17.34 25.75
CA GLY A 12 -8.60 -18.57 24.97
C GLY A 12 -9.94 -18.85 24.27
N SER A 13 -11.06 -18.38 24.84
CA SER A 13 -12.39 -18.48 24.22
C SER A 13 -12.53 -17.59 22.98
N ALA A 14 -11.98 -16.38 23.00
CA ALA A 14 -12.01 -15.47 21.84
C ALA A 14 -11.11 -15.97 20.68
N GLN A 15 -9.96 -16.56 21.01
CA GLN A 15 -9.12 -17.21 20.01
C GLN A 15 -9.80 -18.42 19.38
N HIS A 16 -10.49 -19.23 20.18
CA HIS A 16 -11.23 -20.40 19.69
C HIS A 16 -12.40 -19.99 18.80
N LEU A 17 -13.19 -18.99 19.21
CA LEU A 17 -14.27 -18.44 18.40
C LEU A 17 -13.76 -17.88 17.06
N ARG A 18 -12.67 -17.11 17.10
CA ARG A 18 -12.04 -16.59 15.87
C ARG A 18 -11.64 -17.71 14.94
N LYS A 19 -11.02 -18.78 15.47
CA LYS A 19 -10.62 -19.95 14.68
C LYS A 19 -11.82 -20.67 14.07
N LEU A 20 -12.92 -20.81 14.78
CA LEU A 20 -14.15 -21.39 14.26
C LEU A 20 -14.75 -20.53 13.14
N LEU A 21 -14.81 -19.22 13.32
CA LEU A 21 -15.36 -18.31 12.32
C LEU A 21 -14.57 -18.35 11.00
N THR A 22 -13.25 -18.57 11.03
CA THR A 22 -12.44 -18.67 9.79
C THR A 22 -12.78 -19.90 8.94
N PHE A 23 -13.48 -20.91 9.46
CA PHE A 23 -13.99 -22.02 8.66
C PHE A 23 -15.25 -21.67 7.86
N PHE A 24 -15.99 -20.66 8.29
CA PHE A 24 -17.28 -20.30 7.71
C PHE A 24 -17.25 -19.00 6.91
N PHE A 25 -16.31 -18.10 7.21
CA PHE A 25 -16.23 -16.77 6.61
C PHE A 25 -14.83 -16.45 6.15
N GLN A 26 -14.71 -15.87 4.97
CA GLN A 26 -13.46 -15.26 4.53
C GLN A 26 -13.21 -14.00 5.33
N ALA A 27 -11.98 -13.80 5.79
CA ALA A 27 -11.61 -12.57 6.48
C ALA A 27 -11.74 -11.36 5.55
N HIS A 28 -12.29 -10.26 6.07
CA HIS A 28 -12.34 -9.01 5.31
C HIS A 28 -10.92 -8.57 4.93
N PRO A 29 -10.60 -8.30 3.66
CA PRO A 29 -9.24 -8.00 3.21
C PRO A 29 -8.58 -6.86 3.97
N TRP A 30 -9.33 -5.79 4.26
CA TRP A 30 -8.80 -4.64 5.00
C TRP A 30 -8.75 -4.89 6.51
N HIS A 31 -9.85 -5.35 7.11
CA HIS A 31 -10.02 -5.38 8.57
C HIS A 31 -9.68 -6.72 9.22
N GLY A 32 -9.78 -7.81 8.46
CA GLY A 32 -9.66 -9.17 8.99
C GLY A 32 -8.26 -9.77 8.93
N ILE A 33 -7.36 -9.19 8.14
CA ILE A 33 -5.99 -9.68 7.93
C ILE A 33 -5.02 -8.82 8.76
N ALA A 34 -3.99 -9.42 9.35
CA ALA A 34 -2.94 -8.66 10.03
C ALA A 34 -2.09 -7.88 9.01
N ALA A 35 -1.58 -6.71 9.39
CA ALA A 35 -0.71 -5.93 8.54
C ALA A 35 0.66 -6.61 8.38
N GLU A 36 1.26 -7.06 9.51
CA GLU A 36 2.56 -7.70 9.52
C GLU A 36 2.50 -9.13 9.02
N ALA A 37 3.45 -9.49 8.16
CA ALA A 37 3.69 -10.86 7.76
C ALA A 37 4.54 -11.60 8.82
N SER A 38 4.82 -12.89 8.59
CA SER A 38 5.54 -13.72 9.55
C SER A 38 7.00 -13.29 9.80
N HIS A 39 7.63 -12.66 8.80
CA HIS A 39 9.00 -12.15 8.93
C HIS A 39 8.97 -10.67 9.31
N ALA A 40 9.80 -10.29 10.28
CA ALA A 40 9.92 -8.91 10.73
C ALA A 40 10.26 -7.96 9.57
N GLY A 41 9.55 -6.83 9.50
CA GLY A 41 9.72 -5.85 8.43
C GLY A 41 9.07 -6.23 7.09
N HIS A 42 8.32 -7.33 7.04
CA HIS A 42 7.50 -7.73 5.91
C HIS A 42 6.02 -7.50 6.23
N TYR A 43 5.26 -7.14 5.21
CA TYR A 43 3.84 -6.82 5.35
C TYR A 43 3.00 -7.65 4.39
N HIS A 44 1.81 -8.00 4.84
CA HIS A 44 0.81 -8.54 3.94
C HIS A 44 0.37 -7.43 2.98
N THR A 45 0.24 -7.80 1.72
CA THR A 45 -0.33 -6.94 0.69
C THR A 45 -1.50 -7.65 0.06
N TYR A 46 -2.67 -7.04 0.08
CA TYR A 46 -3.82 -7.50 -0.68
C TYR A 46 -3.77 -6.89 -2.08
N VAL A 47 -3.64 -7.73 -3.09
CA VAL A 47 -3.43 -7.31 -4.48
C VAL A 47 -4.77 -7.00 -5.14
N GLU A 48 -4.93 -5.77 -5.60
CA GLU A 48 -6.11 -5.30 -6.32
C GLU A 48 -5.87 -5.15 -7.83
N LEU A 49 -4.61 -4.97 -8.24
CA LEU A 49 -4.26 -4.71 -9.62
C LEU A 49 -2.95 -5.40 -9.98
N THR A 50 -2.89 -5.95 -11.17
CA THR A 50 -1.69 -6.58 -11.74
C THR A 50 -1.23 -5.82 -12.99
N PRO A 51 0.00 -6.04 -13.49
CA PRO A 51 0.48 -5.44 -14.73
C PRO A 51 -0.30 -5.82 -15.99
N PHE A 52 -1.23 -6.76 -15.87
CA PHE A 52 -2.04 -7.26 -17.01
C PHE A 52 -3.45 -6.67 -17.03
N ASP A 53 -3.85 -5.93 -16.00
CA ASP A 53 -5.22 -5.48 -15.85
C ASP A 53 -5.47 -4.16 -16.59
N GLY A 54 -6.27 -4.21 -17.63
CA GLY A 54 -6.82 -3.03 -18.31
C GLY A 54 -7.99 -2.38 -17.55
N VAL A 55 -8.32 -2.90 -16.37
CA VAL A 55 -9.41 -2.42 -15.50
C VAL A 55 -8.85 -2.23 -14.10
N LYS A 56 -9.17 -1.10 -13.45
CA LYS A 56 -8.88 -0.90 -12.04
C LYS A 56 -9.90 -1.64 -11.20
N TYR A 57 -9.41 -2.50 -10.31
CA TYR A 57 -10.21 -3.14 -9.27
C TYR A 57 -9.92 -2.48 -7.93
N GLU A 58 -10.90 -2.50 -7.04
CA GLU A 58 -10.82 -2.03 -5.66
C GLU A 58 -11.58 -2.96 -4.73
N VAL A 59 -11.17 -3.04 -3.50
CA VAL A 59 -11.96 -3.68 -2.44
C VAL A 59 -13.12 -2.76 -2.05
N ASP A 60 -14.33 -3.26 -2.13
CA ASP A 60 -15.47 -2.59 -1.51
C ASP A 60 -15.28 -2.56 0.01
N LYS A 61 -15.16 -1.37 0.57
CA LYS A 61 -14.77 -1.15 1.96
C LYS A 61 -15.77 -1.71 2.96
N ALA A 62 -17.04 -1.82 2.58
CA ALA A 62 -18.10 -2.32 3.46
C ALA A 62 -18.20 -3.84 3.45
N THR A 63 -17.98 -4.47 2.30
CA THR A 63 -18.22 -5.91 2.11
C THR A 63 -16.95 -6.74 1.98
N GLY A 64 -15.82 -6.11 1.66
CA GLY A 64 -14.55 -6.79 1.40
C GLY A 64 -14.47 -7.50 0.05
N HIS A 65 -15.48 -7.38 -0.81
CA HIS A 65 -15.43 -7.96 -2.14
C HIS A 65 -14.58 -7.09 -3.07
N ILE A 66 -13.79 -7.76 -3.93
CA ILE A 66 -13.15 -7.03 -5.01
C ILE A 66 -14.19 -6.66 -6.07
N ARG A 67 -14.19 -5.41 -6.50
CA ARG A 67 -15.11 -4.89 -7.51
C ARG A 67 -14.34 -4.18 -8.63
N CYS A 68 -14.97 -4.09 -9.81
CA CYS A 68 -14.50 -3.22 -10.86
C CYS A 68 -14.79 -1.77 -10.48
N ASP A 69 -13.74 -0.95 -10.35
CA ASP A 69 -13.90 0.50 -10.16
C ASP A 69 -14.12 1.18 -11.51
N ARG A 70 -13.12 1.09 -12.39
CA ARG A 70 -13.20 1.68 -13.74
C ARG A 70 -12.23 1.02 -14.72
N PRO A 71 -12.46 1.12 -16.03
CA PRO A 71 -11.42 0.83 -17.01
C PRO A 71 -10.22 1.77 -16.84
N GLN A 72 -9.02 1.27 -17.09
CA GLN A 72 -7.82 2.11 -17.18
C GLN A 72 -7.94 3.08 -18.36
N LYS A 73 -7.44 4.30 -18.16
CA LYS A 73 -7.45 5.29 -19.25
C LYS A 73 -6.36 4.95 -20.26
N TYR A 74 -6.72 4.97 -21.52
CA TYR A 74 -5.82 4.80 -22.67
C TYR A 74 -4.95 3.53 -22.56
N SER A 75 -3.63 3.67 -22.67
CA SER A 75 -2.66 2.58 -22.59
C SER A 75 -2.03 2.42 -21.20
N ASN A 76 -2.61 3.04 -20.19
CA ASN A 76 -2.07 2.98 -18.83
C ASN A 76 -2.27 1.58 -18.23
N LEU A 77 -1.16 0.94 -17.89
CA LEU A 77 -1.12 -0.31 -17.14
C LEU A 77 -0.20 -0.11 -15.93
N CYS A 78 -0.63 -0.55 -14.77
CA CYS A 78 0.20 -0.49 -13.58
C CYS A 78 1.46 -1.34 -13.79
N PRO A 79 2.67 -0.83 -13.56
CA PRO A 79 3.89 -1.58 -13.90
C PRO A 79 4.27 -2.67 -12.90
N THR A 80 3.56 -2.78 -11.79
CA THR A 80 3.80 -3.74 -10.69
C THR A 80 2.49 -4.36 -10.21
N LEU A 81 2.57 -5.33 -9.30
CA LEU A 81 1.42 -5.61 -8.46
C LEU A 81 1.11 -4.36 -7.64
N TYR A 82 -0.17 -4.05 -7.50
CA TYR A 82 -0.63 -2.91 -6.72
C TYR A 82 -1.79 -3.33 -5.83
N GLY A 83 -1.85 -2.76 -4.67
CA GLY A 83 -2.89 -3.01 -3.68
C GLY A 83 -2.60 -2.24 -2.41
N PHE A 84 -3.03 -2.76 -1.27
CA PHE A 84 -2.88 -2.06 0.00
C PHE A 84 -2.37 -3.00 1.11
N ILE A 85 -1.86 -2.38 2.17
CA ILE A 85 -1.51 -3.08 3.41
C ILE A 85 -2.76 -3.14 4.30
N PRO A 86 -3.24 -4.34 4.73
CA PRO A 86 -4.36 -4.47 5.64
C PRO A 86 -4.16 -3.73 6.98
N ARG A 87 -5.25 -3.31 7.61
CA ARG A 87 -5.24 -2.59 8.91
C ARG A 87 -4.35 -1.35 8.93
N THR A 88 -4.39 -0.61 7.85
CA THR A 88 -3.79 0.71 7.73
C THR A 88 -4.86 1.71 7.31
N TYR A 89 -4.65 2.98 7.58
CA TYR A 89 -5.54 4.06 7.21
C TYR A 89 -4.74 5.35 7.06
N CYS A 90 -4.88 6.04 5.95
CA CYS A 90 -4.21 7.32 5.73
C CYS A 90 -5.10 8.43 6.29
N GLY A 91 -4.88 8.74 7.56
CA GLY A 91 -5.63 9.73 8.33
C GLY A 91 -4.78 10.92 8.74
N THR A 92 -4.95 11.34 9.99
CA THR A 92 -4.33 12.57 10.55
C THR A 92 -2.82 12.45 10.68
N ALA A 93 -2.28 11.33 11.15
CA ALA A 93 -0.84 11.17 11.36
C ALA A 93 -0.09 11.13 10.02
N VAL A 94 -0.62 10.40 9.03
CA VAL A 94 -0.07 10.35 7.67
C VAL A 94 -0.11 11.74 7.02
N GLY A 95 -1.25 12.43 7.06
CA GLY A 95 -1.40 13.80 6.53
C GLY A 95 -0.42 14.78 7.15
N ARG A 96 -0.29 14.77 8.49
CA ARG A 96 0.66 15.62 9.22
C ARG A 96 2.12 15.34 8.86
N HIS A 97 2.46 14.06 8.69
CA HIS A 97 3.81 13.68 8.26
C HIS A 97 4.11 14.21 6.85
N CYS A 98 3.20 14.04 5.91
CA CYS A 98 3.34 14.55 4.55
C CYS A 98 3.47 16.09 4.54
N ALA A 99 2.61 16.80 5.27
CA ALA A 99 2.66 18.26 5.42
C ALA A 99 4.04 18.73 5.94
N LYS A 100 4.55 18.09 6.98
CA LYS A 100 5.88 18.37 7.55
C LYS A 100 7.02 18.17 6.54
N GLN A 101 7.00 17.05 5.81
CA GLN A 101 8.07 16.70 4.86
C GLN A 101 8.06 17.58 3.60
N THR A 102 6.90 18.09 3.21
CA THR A 102 6.74 18.92 2.01
C THR A 102 6.74 20.43 2.31
N GLY A 103 6.70 20.82 3.60
CA GLY A 103 6.55 22.21 4.01
C GLY A 103 5.21 22.83 3.60
N ARG A 104 4.19 22.00 3.35
CA ARG A 104 2.86 22.46 2.93
C ARG A 104 1.90 22.46 4.11
N GLU A 105 0.99 23.42 4.10
CA GLU A 105 -0.13 23.46 5.02
C GLU A 105 -1.35 22.74 4.43
N SER A 106 -2.25 22.32 5.31
CA SER A 106 -3.56 21.75 4.94
C SER A 106 -3.50 20.46 4.12
N ILE A 107 -2.49 19.62 4.32
CA ILE A 107 -2.47 18.23 3.81
C ILE A 107 -3.18 17.32 4.81
N HIS A 108 -4.09 16.51 4.33
CA HIS A 108 -4.80 15.48 5.09
C HIS A 108 -4.55 14.11 4.46
N GLY A 109 -4.85 13.04 5.16
CA GLY A 109 -4.84 11.70 4.56
C GLY A 109 -6.02 11.53 3.61
N ASP A 110 -5.90 10.60 2.66
CA ASP A 110 -6.94 10.35 1.66
C ASP A 110 -8.13 9.53 2.19
N GLY A 111 -8.00 8.97 3.41
CA GLY A 111 -9.04 8.17 4.04
C GLY A 111 -9.09 6.71 3.56
N ASP A 112 -8.04 6.25 2.92
CA ASP A 112 -7.88 4.90 2.38
C ASP A 112 -6.75 4.12 3.10
N PRO A 113 -6.70 2.79 2.97
CA PRO A 113 -5.53 2.04 3.42
C PRO A 113 -4.28 2.47 2.64
N ILE A 114 -3.09 2.32 3.25
CA ILE A 114 -1.85 2.72 2.57
C ILE A 114 -1.58 1.83 1.35
N ASP A 115 -1.36 2.47 0.23
CA ASP A 115 -1.08 1.82 -1.05
C ASP A 115 0.34 1.25 -1.12
N ILE A 116 0.48 0.11 -1.79
CA ILE A 116 1.75 -0.57 -1.97
C ILE A 116 1.91 -1.15 -3.37
N CYS A 117 3.07 -0.89 -3.98
CA CYS A 117 3.53 -1.46 -5.24
C CYS A 117 4.53 -2.57 -4.97
N VAL A 118 4.29 -3.78 -5.45
CA VAL A 118 5.16 -4.92 -5.19
C VAL A 118 5.83 -5.39 -6.48
N LEU A 119 7.16 -5.25 -6.51
CA LEU A 119 8.00 -5.74 -7.60
C LEU A 119 8.17 -7.26 -7.50
N THR A 120 8.06 -7.93 -8.63
CA THR A 120 8.32 -9.37 -8.77
C THR A 120 8.87 -9.68 -10.16
N GLU A 121 9.80 -10.64 -10.25
CA GLU A 121 10.32 -11.14 -11.53
C GLU A 121 9.28 -11.99 -12.27
N LYS A 122 8.56 -12.84 -11.53
CA LYS A 122 7.58 -13.74 -12.15
C LYS A 122 6.24 -13.04 -12.32
N PRO A 123 5.59 -13.21 -13.48
CA PRO A 123 4.30 -12.61 -13.72
C PRO A 123 3.22 -13.24 -12.82
N ILE A 124 2.54 -12.41 -12.04
CA ILE A 124 1.35 -12.76 -11.28
C ILE A 124 0.17 -12.03 -11.92
N SER A 125 -0.83 -12.78 -12.34
CA SER A 125 -2.00 -12.26 -13.06
C SER A 125 -3.31 -12.33 -12.27
N ASN A 126 -3.25 -12.72 -11.00
CA ASN A 126 -4.44 -12.86 -10.16
C ASN A 126 -4.57 -11.66 -9.22
N VAL A 127 -5.74 -11.07 -9.21
CA VAL A 127 -6.18 -10.11 -8.18
C VAL A 127 -6.89 -10.84 -7.05
N GLY A 128 -7.09 -10.15 -5.92
CA GLY A 128 -7.76 -10.74 -4.76
C GLY A 128 -6.90 -11.75 -4.00
N ILE A 129 -5.59 -11.71 -4.18
CA ILE A 129 -4.64 -12.58 -3.48
C ILE A 129 -3.86 -11.81 -2.41
N LEU A 130 -3.36 -12.55 -1.44
CA LEU A 130 -2.48 -12.04 -0.41
C LEU A 130 -1.03 -12.43 -0.73
N VAL A 131 -0.13 -11.44 -0.72
CA VAL A 131 1.31 -11.66 -0.88
C VAL A 131 2.06 -11.04 0.30
N ASN A 132 3.26 -11.54 0.60
CA ASN A 132 4.15 -10.93 1.57
C ASN A 132 5.15 -10.04 0.83
N ALA A 133 5.28 -8.81 1.28
CA ALA A 133 6.14 -7.82 0.65
C ALA A 133 7.08 -7.16 1.66
N LYS A 134 8.31 -6.87 1.23
CA LYS A 134 9.32 -6.14 1.98
C LYS A 134 9.40 -4.71 1.43
N PRO A 135 8.99 -3.68 2.19
CA PRO A 135 9.16 -2.28 1.81
C PRO A 135 10.63 -1.93 1.61
N ILE A 136 10.95 -1.27 0.51
CA ILE A 136 12.29 -0.82 0.15
C ILE A 136 12.38 0.70 -0.04
N GLY A 137 11.24 1.38 0.00
CA GLY A 137 11.13 2.83 -0.15
C GLY A 137 9.72 3.22 -0.55
N GLY A 138 9.57 4.41 -1.13
CA GLY A 138 8.27 4.88 -1.60
C GLY A 138 8.33 6.18 -2.40
N LEU A 139 7.17 6.57 -2.88
CA LEU A 139 6.93 7.83 -3.59
C LEU A 139 6.01 8.69 -2.73
N ARG A 140 6.47 9.88 -2.33
CA ARG A 140 5.60 10.87 -1.71
C ARG A 140 4.73 11.50 -2.77
N MET A 141 3.50 11.12 -2.76
CA MET A 141 2.51 11.61 -3.70
C MET A 141 1.48 12.49 -2.99
N ILE A 142 1.09 13.56 -3.65
CA ILE A 142 -0.01 14.42 -3.24
C ILE A 142 -1.01 14.43 -4.39
N ASP A 143 -2.25 14.06 -4.07
CA ASP A 143 -3.38 14.12 -4.99
C ASP A 143 -4.36 15.18 -4.47
N ASP A 144 -4.41 16.33 -5.14
CA ASP A 144 -5.22 17.51 -4.81
C ASP A 144 -4.95 17.98 -3.36
N HIS A 145 -4.72 17.86 -2.41
CA HIS A 145 -4.43 18.18 -1.01
C HIS A 145 -4.38 16.95 -0.11
N SER A 146 -4.48 15.75 -0.69
CA SER A 146 -4.41 14.50 0.06
C SER A 146 -3.03 13.88 -0.03
N ALA A 147 -2.51 13.44 1.11
CA ALA A 147 -1.33 12.58 1.16
C ALA A 147 -1.72 11.19 0.63
N ASP A 148 -1.17 10.82 -0.51
CA ASP A 148 -1.48 9.59 -1.23
C ASP A 148 -0.16 8.84 -1.55
N ASP A 149 0.65 8.61 -0.51
CA ASP A 149 1.96 7.97 -0.61
C ASP A 149 1.86 6.55 -1.18
N LYS A 150 2.82 6.18 -2.02
CA LYS A 150 2.92 4.83 -2.59
C LYS A 150 4.13 4.11 -2.04
N ILE A 151 3.92 3.13 -1.18
CA ILE A 151 5.00 2.27 -0.71
C ILE A 151 5.51 1.42 -1.87
N ILE A 152 6.83 1.36 -2.03
CA ILE A 152 7.49 0.49 -2.99
C ILE A 152 8.13 -0.66 -2.24
N ALA A 153 7.81 -1.87 -2.67
CA ALA A 153 8.22 -3.11 -2.02
C ALA A 153 8.68 -4.16 -3.04
N VAL A 154 9.36 -5.17 -2.55
CA VAL A 154 9.68 -6.38 -3.32
C VAL A 154 8.94 -7.57 -2.75
N LEU A 155 8.53 -8.50 -3.62
CA LEU A 155 7.90 -9.74 -3.19
C LEU A 155 8.87 -10.56 -2.35
N GLU A 156 8.41 -11.04 -1.19
CA GLU A 156 9.19 -11.93 -0.35
C GLU A 156 9.60 -13.18 -1.14
N GLN A 157 10.86 -13.60 -0.99
CA GLN A 157 11.47 -14.75 -1.68
C GLN A 157 11.56 -14.61 -3.22
N ASP A 158 11.34 -13.42 -3.79
CA ASP A 158 11.62 -13.20 -5.21
C ASP A 158 13.12 -13.33 -5.48
N MET A 159 13.47 -14.13 -6.49
CA MET A 159 14.88 -14.46 -6.78
C MET A 159 15.66 -13.26 -7.35
N ALA A 160 14.98 -12.39 -8.10
CA ALA A 160 15.61 -11.21 -8.72
C ALA A 160 15.60 -9.99 -7.80
N TYR A 161 14.53 -9.79 -7.01
CA TYR A 161 14.35 -8.56 -6.23
C TYR A 161 14.38 -8.77 -4.71
N GLY A 162 14.19 -9.97 -4.20
CA GLY A 162 14.06 -10.24 -2.76
C GLY A 162 15.27 -9.83 -1.92
N HIS A 163 16.45 -9.72 -2.52
CA HIS A 163 17.68 -9.27 -1.85
C HIS A 163 17.77 -7.75 -1.67
N ILE A 164 17.00 -6.96 -2.45
CA ILE A 164 17.03 -5.49 -2.43
C ILE A 164 16.45 -4.97 -1.11
N ASN A 165 17.12 -4.00 -0.49
CA ASN A 165 16.73 -3.40 0.78
C ASN A 165 16.46 -1.89 0.70
N SER A 166 16.82 -1.26 -0.42
CA SER A 166 16.61 0.16 -0.66
C SER A 166 16.13 0.40 -2.09
N ILE A 167 15.21 1.34 -2.25
CA ILE A 167 14.75 1.77 -3.57
C ILE A 167 15.90 2.29 -4.45
N HIS A 168 16.97 2.76 -3.85
CA HIS A 168 18.18 3.24 -4.54
C HIS A 168 19.02 2.12 -5.15
N GLU A 169 18.77 0.86 -4.79
CA GLU A 169 19.39 -0.31 -5.42
C GLU A 169 18.68 -0.71 -6.72
N LEU A 170 17.46 -0.19 -6.96
CA LEU A 170 16.76 -0.42 -8.20
C LEU A 170 17.38 0.37 -9.35
N PRO A 171 17.35 -0.17 -10.58
CA PRO A 171 17.62 0.64 -11.77
C PRO A 171 16.70 1.86 -11.81
N ILE A 172 17.27 3.04 -12.03
CA ILE A 172 16.50 4.31 -12.01
C ILE A 172 15.29 4.27 -12.96
N ALA A 173 15.41 3.60 -14.10
CA ALA A 173 14.33 3.45 -15.06
C ALA A 173 13.10 2.72 -14.51
N MET A 174 13.26 1.85 -13.50
CA MET A 174 12.12 1.20 -12.83
C MET A 174 11.38 2.19 -11.93
N VAL A 175 12.12 3.01 -11.20
CA VAL A 175 11.53 4.07 -10.36
C VAL A 175 10.83 5.12 -11.23
N ASP A 176 11.46 5.53 -12.32
CA ASP A 176 10.88 6.50 -13.27
C ASP A 176 9.61 5.95 -13.95
N ARG A 177 9.56 4.65 -14.24
CA ARG A 177 8.36 4.00 -14.79
C ARG A 177 7.20 4.05 -13.80
N LEU A 178 7.44 3.82 -12.51
CA LEU A 178 6.43 3.97 -11.46
C LEU A 178 5.97 5.42 -11.35
N ARG A 179 6.91 6.37 -11.31
CA ARG A 179 6.60 7.80 -11.27
C ARG A 179 5.75 8.22 -12.47
N GLN A 180 6.16 7.81 -13.67
CA GLN A 180 5.42 8.13 -14.90
C GLN A 180 4.00 7.60 -14.87
N TYR A 181 3.81 6.35 -14.40
CA TYR A 181 2.48 5.77 -14.25
C TYR A 181 1.59 6.63 -13.35
N PHE A 182 2.02 6.93 -12.13
CA PHE A 182 1.22 7.69 -11.18
C PHE A 182 1.01 9.16 -11.59
N LEU A 183 1.94 9.77 -12.29
CA LEU A 183 1.76 11.12 -12.81
C LEU A 183 0.76 11.19 -13.97
N THR A 184 0.53 10.10 -14.69
CA THR A 184 -0.25 10.13 -15.95
C THR A 184 -1.52 9.30 -15.96
N TYR A 185 -1.70 8.36 -15.02
CA TYR A 185 -2.82 7.42 -15.08
C TYR A 185 -4.21 8.06 -14.93
N LYS A 186 -4.30 9.26 -14.36
CA LYS A 186 -5.53 10.05 -14.25
C LYS A 186 -5.70 11.08 -15.37
N LEU A 187 -4.62 11.44 -16.08
CA LEU A 187 -4.64 12.52 -17.07
C LEU A 187 -5.49 12.18 -18.29
N SER A 188 -6.14 13.21 -18.82
CA SER A 188 -6.69 13.22 -20.17
C SER A 188 -5.70 13.89 -21.13
N PRO A 189 -5.72 13.60 -22.44
CA PRO A 189 -4.74 14.14 -23.39
C PRO A 189 -4.64 15.66 -23.42
N ASP A 190 -5.75 16.35 -23.09
CA ASP A 190 -5.84 17.82 -23.13
C ASP A 190 -5.55 18.47 -21.74
N GLU A 191 -5.31 17.65 -20.70
CA GLU A 191 -4.99 18.14 -19.35
C GLU A 191 -3.52 18.52 -19.27
N THR A 192 -3.24 19.80 -19.02
CA THR A 192 -1.88 20.33 -18.86
C THR A 192 -1.40 20.36 -17.40
N ASN A 193 -2.32 20.30 -16.44
CA ASN A 193 -2.02 20.28 -15.01
C ASN A 193 -2.43 18.93 -14.41
N PRO A 194 -1.48 18.05 -14.10
CA PRO A 194 -1.81 16.81 -13.39
C PRO A 194 -2.35 17.13 -11.99
N PRO A 195 -3.44 16.47 -11.55
CA PRO A 195 -3.93 16.60 -10.17
C PRO A 195 -2.96 15.98 -9.17
N VAL A 196 -2.04 15.16 -9.66
CA VAL A 196 -1.08 14.38 -8.87
C VAL A 196 0.31 14.97 -9.00
N GLU A 197 0.97 15.11 -7.86
CA GLU A 197 2.38 15.51 -7.77
C GLU A 197 3.17 14.46 -6.98
N ILE A 198 4.37 14.11 -7.46
CA ILE A 198 5.33 13.28 -6.73
C ILE A 198 6.48 14.19 -6.29
N THR A 199 6.53 14.50 -5.01
CA THR A 199 7.50 15.45 -4.44
C THR A 199 8.84 14.81 -4.10
N HIS A 200 8.83 13.56 -3.65
CA HIS A 200 10.02 12.84 -3.18
C HIS A 200 9.97 11.37 -3.54
N VAL A 201 11.15 10.78 -3.70
CA VAL A 201 11.41 9.35 -3.60
C VAL A 201 12.15 9.15 -2.28
N TYR A 202 11.63 8.31 -1.38
CA TYR A 202 12.19 8.10 -0.06
C TYR A 202 12.58 6.63 0.16
N ASP A 203 13.44 6.40 1.15
CA ASP A 203 14.01 5.09 1.45
C ASP A 203 13.10 4.18 2.30
N ALA A 204 13.59 2.98 2.60
CA ALA A 204 12.88 1.99 3.40
C ALA A 204 12.58 2.47 4.83
N ALA A 205 13.44 3.27 5.44
CA ALA A 205 13.24 3.75 6.82
C ALA A 205 12.01 4.67 6.90
N GLU A 206 11.86 5.58 5.94
CA GLU A 206 10.69 6.45 5.85
C GLU A 206 9.43 5.68 5.45
N ALA A 207 9.52 4.69 4.53
CA ALA A 207 8.41 3.82 4.19
C ALA A 207 7.85 3.10 5.43
N LEU A 208 8.70 2.50 6.24
CA LEU A 208 8.32 1.86 7.49
C LEU A 208 7.71 2.85 8.49
N GLN A 209 8.14 4.10 8.49
CA GLN A 209 7.56 5.11 9.36
C GLN A 209 6.14 5.52 8.91
N ILE A 210 5.91 5.66 7.62
CA ILE A 210 4.59 5.97 7.07
C ILE A 210 3.62 4.81 7.34
N ILE A 211 4.06 3.57 7.16
CA ILE A 211 3.25 2.39 7.51
C ILE A 211 2.87 2.42 9.00
N ARG A 212 3.78 2.77 9.92
CA ARG A 212 3.45 2.92 11.35
C ARG A 212 2.39 4.00 11.59
N TYR A 213 2.53 5.17 10.97
CA TYR A 213 1.53 6.24 11.08
C TYR A 213 0.16 5.79 10.54
N SER A 214 0.13 5.07 9.43
CA SER A 214 -1.12 4.55 8.90
C SER A 214 -1.75 3.45 9.76
N GLN A 215 -0.95 2.70 10.54
CA GLN A 215 -1.46 1.78 11.55
C GLN A 215 -1.98 2.52 12.79
N GLU A 216 -1.31 3.60 13.22
CA GLU A 216 -1.79 4.47 14.30
C GLU A 216 -3.15 5.08 13.94
N ASP A 217 -3.27 5.69 12.76
CA ASP A 217 -4.52 6.26 12.24
C ASP A 217 -5.65 5.22 12.12
N TYR A 218 -5.31 3.96 11.83
CA TYR A 218 -6.30 2.86 11.75
C TYR A 218 -6.89 2.48 13.12
N HIS A 219 -6.19 2.77 14.22
CA HIS A 219 -6.60 2.45 15.58
C HIS A 219 -7.26 3.61 16.32
N GLU A 220 -7.22 4.83 15.77
CA GLU A 220 -7.95 5.99 16.28
C GLU A 220 -9.44 5.94 15.93
#